data_e8c909122428c6ed8ed1544a74cd17ad
#
_entry.id   e8c909122428c6ed8ed1544a74cd17ad
#
_cell.length_a   1.000
_cell.length_b   1.000
_cell.length_c   1.000
_cell.angle_alpha   90.00
_cell.angle_beta   90.00
_cell.angle_gamma   90.00
#
_symmetry.space_group_name_H-M   'P 1'
#
loop_
_entity.id
_entity.type
_entity.pdbx_description
1 polymer ?
#
loop_
_entity_poly.entity_id
_entity_poly.type
_entity_poly.pdbx_seq_one_letter_code
_entity_poly.pdbx_strand_id
1 'polypeptide(L)'
;GSMEQNRVAVMAIIVREGDSVAALNALLHAYGDFIIGRMGVPYRSRGVSLISIAMDAPGSVISALSGKIGRLEGITVKTVYAPEEALGPAQE
;
A
#
# COMPACT_ATOMS: atom_id res chain seq x y z
N GLY A 1 0.76 -22.70 -11.69
CA GLY A 1 0.85 -21.45 -11.01
C GLY A 1 -0.31 -20.55 -11.36
N SER A 2 -0.36 -19.49 -10.67
CA SER A 2 -1.40 -18.50 -10.89
C SER A 2 -1.22 -17.83 -12.23
N MET A 3 -2.33 -17.68 -12.94
CA MET A 3 -2.37 -16.92 -14.20
C MET A 3 -2.77 -15.47 -13.94
N GLU A 4 -2.81 -15.08 -12.67
CA GLU A 4 -3.22 -13.73 -12.32
C GLU A 4 -2.21 -12.71 -12.79
N GLN A 5 -2.70 -11.68 -13.47
CA GLN A 5 -1.84 -10.62 -13.95
C GLN A 5 -1.54 -9.64 -12.83
N ASN A 6 -0.37 -9.03 -12.94
CA ASN A 6 -0.03 -7.95 -12.03
C ASN A 6 -0.86 -6.71 -12.33
N ARG A 7 -1.19 -6.01 -11.27
CA ARG A 7 -1.86 -4.73 -11.29
C ARG A 7 -0.94 -3.67 -10.72
N VAL A 8 -1.12 -2.46 -11.15
CA VAL A 8 -0.43 -1.31 -10.58
C VAL A 8 -1.43 -0.54 -9.73
N ALA A 9 -1.03 -0.20 -8.52
CA ALA A 9 -1.94 0.47 -7.59
C ALA A 9 -1.19 1.41 -6.67
N VAL A 10 -1.92 2.37 -6.13
CA VAL A 10 -1.41 3.27 -5.10
C VAL A 10 -2.32 3.14 -3.88
N MET A 11 -1.72 2.86 -2.74
CA MET A 11 -2.44 2.87 -1.45
C MET A 11 -2.17 4.18 -0.75
N ALA A 12 -3.23 4.86 -0.36
CA ALA A 12 -3.15 6.03 0.50
C ALA A 12 -3.47 5.58 1.91
N ILE A 13 -2.55 5.83 2.83
CA ILE A 13 -2.65 5.33 4.21
C ILE A 13 -2.51 6.51 5.15
N ILE A 14 -3.46 6.65 6.07
CA ILE A 14 -3.39 7.66 7.12
C ILE A 14 -3.30 6.93 8.45
N VAL A 15 -2.24 7.20 9.21
CA VAL A 15 -1.96 6.52 10.48
C VAL A 15 -2.05 7.53 11.60
N ARG A 16 -2.89 7.26 12.59
CA ARG A 16 -2.93 8.06 13.80
C ARG A 16 -1.65 7.82 14.60
N GLU A 17 -1.04 8.90 15.06
CA GLU A 17 0.23 8.81 15.77
C GLU A 17 0.09 7.95 17.02
N GLY A 18 1.11 7.11 17.25
CA GLY A 18 1.17 6.25 18.43
C GLY A 18 0.54 4.90 18.29
N ASP A 19 -0.35 4.72 17.31
CA ASP A 19 -1.04 3.43 17.11
C ASP A 19 -0.40 2.70 15.94
N SER A 20 -0.35 1.39 16.03
CA SER A 20 -0.08 0.46 14.93
C SER A 20 1.11 0.77 14.02
N VAL A 21 1.96 1.74 14.34
CA VAL A 21 3.05 2.14 13.46
C VAL A 21 4.01 0.98 13.22
N ALA A 22 4.39 0.28 14.29
CA ALA A 22 5.29 -0.85 14.18
C ALA A 22 4.67 -1.99 13.36
N ALA A 23 3.38 -2.26 13.57
CA ALA A 23 2.69 -3.30 12.83
C ALA A 23 2.58 -2.95 11.35
N LEU A 24 2.28 -1.67 11.04
CA LEU A 24 2.23 -1.22 9.67
C LEU A 24 3.59 -1.37 8.99
N ASN A 25 4.65 -0.94 9.65
CA ASN A 25 6.00 -1.05 9.09
C ASN A 25 6.39 -2.50 8.85
N ALA A 26 6.00 -3.41 9.75
CA ALA A 26 6.27 -4.82 9.56
C ALA A 26 5.54 -5.37 8.32
N LEU A 27 4.29 -4.96 8.11
CA LEU A 27 3.54 -5.38 6.92
C LEU A 27 4.18 -4.85 5.65
N LEU A 28 4.56 -3.57 5.63
CA LEU A 28 5.17 -2.98 4.45
C LEU A 28 6.51 -3.66 4.15
N HIS A 29 7.27 -4.02 5.17
CA HIS A 29 8.52 -4.75 4.98
C HIS A 29 8.25 -6.13 4.39
N ALA A 30 7.25 -6.85 4.92
CA ALA A 30 6.91 -8.18 4.44
C ALA A 30 6.48 -8.19 2.98
N TYR A 31 5.88 -7.10 2.51
CA TYR A 31 5.41 -6.98 1.12
C TYR A 31 6.37 -6.17 0.26
N GLY A 32 7.61 -5.96 0.74
CA GLY A 32 8.57 -5.08 0.07
C GLY A 32 8.85 -5.42 -1.38
N ASP A 33 8.84 -6.71 -1.72
CA ASP A 33 9.12 -7.15 -3.09
C ASP A 33 8.08 -6.65 -4.10
N PHE A 34 6.90 -6.28 -3.63
CA PHE A 34 5.81 -5.80 -4.47
C PHE A 34 5.68 -4.28 -4.48
N ILE A 35 6.49 -3.60 -3.68
CA ILE A 35 6.41 -2.15 -3.54
C ILE A 35 7.45 -1.51 -4.44
N ILE A 36 6.99 -0.66 -5.36
CA ILE A 36 7.89 0.01 -6.31
C ILE A 36 8.26 1.42 -5.86
N GLY A 37 7.58 1.93 -4.84
CA GLY A 37 7.94 3.21 -4.24
C GLY A 37 7.07 3.49 -3.05
N ARG A 38 7.58 4.34 -2.13
CA ARG A 38 6.80 4.77 -0.99
C ARG A 38 7.23 6.16 -0.56
N MET A 39 6.28 6.89 0.00
CA MET A 39 6.51 8.21 0.53
C MET A 39 5.77 8.32 1.85
N GLY A 40 6.41 8.93 2.84
CA GLY A 40 5.77 9.14 4.13
C GLY A 40 6.04 10.54 4.62
N VAL A 41 5.00 11.18 5.14
CA VAL A 41 5.10 12.53 5.69
C VAL A 41 4.45 12.52 7.06
N PRO A 42 5.26 12.63 8.14
CA PRO A 42 4.67 12.81 9.47
C PRO A 42 4.11 14.22 9.58
N TYR A 43 2.89 14.32 10.05
CA TYR A 43 2.23 15.60 10.23
C TYR A 43 1.85 15.76 11.69
N ARG A 44 2.83 16.11 12.49
CA ARG A 44 2.72 16.05 13.95
C ARG A 44 1.70 17.04 14.50
N SER A 45 1.53 18.18 13.84
CA SER A 45 0.59 19.17 14.32
C SER A 45 -0.86 18.66 14.30
N ARG A 46 -1.15 17.60 13.56
CA ARG A 46 -2.47 16.99 13.54
C ARG A 46 -2.45 15.54 14.03
N GLY A 47 -1.31 15.07 14.54
CA GLY A 47 -1.20 13.76 15.15
C GLY A 47 -1.33 12.59 14.17
N VAL A 48 -0.96 12.77 12.92
CA VAL A 48 -1.07 11.72 11.91
C VAL A 48 0.19 11.63 11.07
N SER A 49 0.38 10.47 10.43
CA SER A 49 1.35 10.30 9.37
C SER A 49 0.61 9.95 8.09
N LEU A 50 1.05 10.52 6.97
CA LEU A 50 0.45 10.30 5.66
C LEU A 50 1.43 9.48 4.84
N ILE A 51 0.99 8.31 4.38
CA ILE A 51 1.86 7.38 3.68
C ILE A 51 1.22 7.01 2.35
N SER A 52 2.04 6.98 1.31
CA SER A 52 1.62 6.56 -0.02
C SER A 52 2.53 5.42 -0.46
N ILE A 53 1.92 4.32 -0.91
CA ILE A 53 2.64 3.12 -1.35
C ILE A 53 2.24 2.85 -2.79
N ALA A 54 3.23 2.76 -3.66
CA ALA A 54 3.00 2.35 -5.05
C ALA A 54 3.38 0.88 -5.19
N MET A 55 2.52 0.10 -5.82
CA MET A 55 2.68 -1.36 -5.92
C MET A 55 2.52 -1.84 -7.35
N ASP A 56 3.26 -2.89 -7.66
CA ASP A 56 3.09 -3.69 -8.88
C ASP A 56 3.05 -5.14 -8.42
N ALA A 57 1.88 -5.74 -8.41
CA ALA A 57 1.68 -7.06 -7.81
C ALA A 57 0.40 -7.69 -8.33
N PRO A 58 0.25 -9.01 -8.18
CA PRO A 58 -1.05 -9.62 -8.43
C PRO A 58 -2.14 -8.95 -7.61
N GLY A 59 -3.32 -8.84 -8.20
CA GLY A 59 -4.44 -8.16 -7.53
C GLY A 59 -4.75 -8.75 -6.17
N SER A 60 -4.62 -10.07 -6.02
CA SER A 60 -4.88 -10.73 -4.74
C SER A 60 -3.88 -10.31 -3.67
N VAL A 61 -2.63 -10.04 -4.06
CA VAL A 61 -1.60 -9.57 -3.12
C VAL A 61 -1.92 -8.16 -2.65
N ILE A 62 -2.29 -7.28 -3.58
CA ILE A 62 -2.65 -5.90 -3.23
C ILE A 62 -3.86 -5.89 -2.29
N SER A 63 -4.87 -6.68 -2.62
CA SER A 63 -6.08 -6.78 -1.82
C SER A 63 -5.78 -7.32 -0.42
N ALA A 64 -4.91 -8.33 -0.33
CA ALA A 64 -4.53 -8.91 0.96
C ALA A 64 -3.81 -7.88 1.83
N LEU A 65 -2.87 -7.14 1.26
CA LEU A 65 -2.15 -6.12 2.02
C LEU A 65 -3.11 -5.02 2.47
N SER A 66 -3.97 -4.53 1.58
CA SER A 66 -4.95 -3.52 1.92
C SER A 66 -5.84 -3.97 3.07
N GLY A 67 -6.30 -5.23 3.04
CA GLY A 67 -7.13 -5.78 4.10
C GLY A 67 -6.41 -5.86 5.43
N LYS A 68 -5.15 -6.29 5.41
CA LYS A 68 -4.35 -6.38 6.64
C LYS A 68 -4.10 -5.00 7.24
N ILE A 69 -3.78 -4.02 6.40
CA ILE A 69 -3.57 -2.65 6.86
C ILE A 69 -4.87 -2.09 7.44
N GLY A 70 -5.98 -2.32 6.74
CA GLY A 70 -7.27 -1.78 7.16
C GLY A 70 -7.76 -2.31 8.49
N ARG A 71 -7.23 -3.46 8.93
CA ARG A 71 -7.59 -4.02 10.23
C ARG A 71 -6.76 -3.48 11.39
N LEU A 72 -5.72 -2.70 11.11
CA LEU A 72 -4.91 -2.10 12.16
C LEU A 72 -5.64 -0.91 12.76
N GLU A 73 -5.53 -0.78 14.07
CA GLU A 73 -6.21 0.29 14.79
C GLU A 73 -5.62 1.65 14.43
N GLY A 74 -6.49 2.64 14.24
CA GLY A 74 -6.05 4.00 13.97
C GLY A 74 -5.58 4.24 12.54
N ILE A 75 -5.86 3.32 11.63
CA ILE A 75 -5.41 3.43 10.24
C ILE A 75 -6.60 3.50 9.30
N THR A 76 -6.50 4.42 8.34
CA THR A 76 -7.42 4.50 7.22
C THR A 76 -6.62 4.19 5.96
N VAL A 77 -7.15 3.31 5.11
CA VAL A 77 -6.47 2.95 3.85
C VAL A 77 -7.46 2.98 2.70
N LYS A 78 -7.01 3.51 1.57
CA LYS A 78 -7.75 3.48 0.31
C LYS A 78 -6.79 3.10 -0.79
N THR A 79 -7.24 2.26 -1.70
CA THR A 79 -6.42 1.78 -2.81
C THR A 79 -7.03 2.24 -4.12
N VAL A 80 -6.19 2.78 -4.98
CA VAL A 80 -6.57 3.18 -6.33
C VAL A 80 -5.79 2.29 -7.29
N TYR A 81 -6.51 1.58 -8.15
CA TYR A 81 -5.88 0.74 -9.16
C TYR A 81 -5.77 1.50 -10.46
N ALA A 82 -4.61 1.39 -11.11
CA ALA A 82 -4.48 1.91 -12.46
C ALA A 82 -5.34 1.06 -13.40
N PRO A 83 -6.17 1.67 -14.25
CA PRO A 83 -6.89 0.88 -15.25
C PRO A 83 -5.89 0.28 -16.23
N GLU A 84 -6.14 -0.96 -16.66
CA GLU A 84 -5.18 -1.66 -17.52
C GLU A 84 -4.92 -0.91 -18.82
N GLU A 85 -5.94 -0.29 -19.38
CA GLU A 85 -5.79 0.46 -20.63
C GLU A 85 -4.92 1.71 -20.49
N ALA A 86 -4.61 2.12 -19.25
CA ALA A 86 -3.71 3.25 -19.01
C ALA A 86 -2.25 2.82 -18.92
N LEU A 87 -1.99 1.51 -18.90
CA LEU A 87 -0.64 0.99 -18.71
C LEU A 87 -0.03 0.63 -20.04
N GLY A 88 1.26 0.94 -20.19
CA GLY A 88 2.04 0.42 -21.28
C GLY A 88 2.42 -1.02 -21.05
N PRO A 89 3.04 -1.69 -22.06
CA PRO A 89 3.52 -3.05 -21.85
C PRO A 89 4.62 -3.09 -20.80
N ALA A 90 4.67 -4.21 -20.06
CA ALA A 90 5.72 -4.40 -19.07
C ALA A 90 7.08 -4.40 -19.77
N GLN A 91 8.07 -3.76 -19.13
CA GLN A 91 9.43 -3.69 -19.66
C GLN A 91 10.37 -4.37 -18.69
N GLU A 92 11.38 -5.01 -19.26
CA GLU A 92 12.37 -5.73 -18.46
C GLU A 92 13.58 -4.91 -18.16
#